data_be240f4200b0fb4a8f26f73f7b87dc0a
#
_entry.id   be240f4200b0fb4a8f26f73f7b87dc0a
#
_cell.length_a   1.000
_cell.length_b   1.000
_cell.length_c   1.000
_cell.angle_alpha   90.00
_cell.angle_beta   90.00
_cell.angle_gamma   90.00
#
_symmetry.space_group_name_H-M   'P 1'
#
loop_
_entity.id
_entity.type
_entity.pdbx_description
1 polymer ?
#
loop_
_entity_poly.entity_id
_entity_poly.type
_entity_poly.pdbx_seq_one_letter_code
_entity_poly.pdbx_strand_id
1 'polypeptide(L)'
;MDDRRYRQPGYRKGETERARQPSRPPDLPRPSGMLSNRTVSRCAACGATLPITAGSMTECPACRAALHACRQCSHFDPGQRFECDQSIPERIADKQRVNECTTFTLRVTVERDTSSPGVVRPDDARRGFGDLFKK
;
A
#
# COMPACT_ATOMS: atom_id res chain seq x y z
N MET A 1 -8.72 -19.17 -49.95
CA MET A 1 -8.83 -18.56 -48.60
C MET A 1 -7.44 -18.49 -48.03
N ASP A 2 -6.85 -17.28 -48.05
CA ASP A 2 -5.47 -17.05 -47.63
C ASP A 2 -5.40 -17.04 -46.11
N ASP A 3 -4.82 -18.09 -45.55
CA ASP A 3 -4.48 -18.21 -44.14
C ASP A 3 -3.21 -17.40 -43.87
N ARG A 4 -3.35 -16.07 -43.75
CA ARG A 4 -2.24 -15.18 -43.36
C ARG A 4 -1.92 -15.37 -41.90
N ARG A 5 -1.18 -16.40 -41.58
CA ARG A 5 -0.55 -16.56 -40.28
C ARG A 5 0.43 -15.41 -40.06
N TYR A 6 0.07 -14.54 -39.15
CA TYR A 6 0.95 -13.48 -38.67
C TYR A 6 2.19 -14.08 -38.03
N ARG A 7 3.31 -14.10 -38.78
CA ARG A 7 4.63 -14.45 -38.25
C ARG A 7 5.24 -13.17 -37.68
N GLN A 8 5.34 -13.08 -36.34
CA GLN A 8 6.16 -12.05 -35.71
C GLN A 8 7.64 -12.31 -36.08
N PRO A 9 8.28 -11.41 -36.83
CA PRO A 9 9.73 -11.50 -37.07
C PRO A 9 10.42 -11.03 -35.78
N GLY A 10 10.95 -11.96 -35.02
CA GLY A 10 11.67 -11.63 -33.76
C GLY A 10 11.73 -12.78 -32.75
N TYR A 11 10.84 -13.73 -32.81
CA TYR A 11 10.93 -14.94 -31.99
C TYR A 11 11.79 -15.98 -32.71
N ARG A 12 13.09 -15.73 -32.83
CA ARG A 12 14.04 -16.80 -33.13
C ARG A 12 14.15 -17.64 -31.87
N LYS A 13 13.65 -18.85 -31.96
CA LYS A 13 13.93 -19.94 -31.04
C LYS A 13 15.43 -20.30 -31.22
N GLY A 14 16.28 -19.37 -30.78
CA GLY A 14 17.70 -19.62 -30.59
C GLY A 14 17.82 -20.34 -29.26
N GLU A 15 18.16 -21.58 -29.28
CA GLU A 15 18.87 -22.24 -28.20
C GLU A 15 20.17 -21.48 -27.94
N THR A 16 20.04 -20.31 -27.33
CA THR A 16 21.14 -19.74 -26.59
C THR A 16 21.12 -20.46 -25.26
N GLU A 17 21.98 -21.44 -25.15
CA GLU A 17 22.61 -21.86 -23.93
C GLU A 17 22.79 -20.62 -23.06
N ARG A 18 21.80 -20.30 -22.24
CA ARG A 18 21.93 -19.28 -21.21
C ARG A 18 23.04 -19.82 -20.33
N ALA A 19 24.26 -19.30 -20.54
CA ALA A 19 25.32 -19.45 -19.57
C ALA A 19 24.66 -19.23 -18.20
N ARG A 20 24.61 -20.29 -17.40
CA ARG A 20 24.11 -20.22 -16.01
C ARG A 20 24.92 -19.12 -15.35
N GLN A 21 24.29 -17.98 -15.14
CA GLN A 21 24.91 -16.95 -14.33
C GLN A 21 25.32 -17.63 -13.03
N PRO A 22 26.58 -17.48 -12.61
CA PRO A 22 27.03 -18.10 -11.38
C PRO A 22 26.08 -17.66 -10.27
N SER A 23 25.52 -18.64 -9.57
CA SER A 23 24.67 -18.40 -8.42
C SER A 23 25.44 -17.52 -7.46
N ARG A 24 24.89 -16.34 -7.19
CA ARG A 24 25.48 -15.35 -6.29
C ARG A 24 25.79 -16.03 -4.94
N PRO A 25 27.00 -15.89 -4.41
CA PRO A 25 27.34 -16.51 -3.14
C PRO A 25 26.36 -16.07 -2.05
N PRO A 26 26.02 -16.96 -1.10
CA PRO A 26 24.96 -16.73 -0.13
C PRO A 26 25.21 -15.58 0.87
N ASP A 27 26.42 -15.07 0.97
CA ASP A 27 26.85 -14.13 2.02
C ASP A 27 26.97 -12.66 1.58
N LEU A 28 26.53 -12.30 0.38
CA LEU A 28 26.49 -10.87 0.06
C LEU A 28 25.30 -10.24 0.80
N PRO A 29 25.54 -9.21 1.64
CA PRO A 29 24.46 -8.48 2.28
C PRO A 29 23.50 -7.99 1.20
N ARG A 30 22.24 -8.37 1.33
CA ARG A 30 21.19 -7.85 0.44
C ARG A 30 21.25 -6.33 0.53
N PRO A 31 21.22 -5.63 -0.61
CA PRO A 31 21.15 -4.19 -0.55
C PRO A 31 19.95 -3.82 0.34
N SER A 32 20.21 -3.09 1.40
CA SER A 32 19.26 -2.63 2.41
C SER A 32 18.31 -1.57 1.84
N GLY A 33 17.85 -1.76 0.62
CA GLY A 33 16.92 -0.92 -0.12
C GLY A 33 15.64 -1.65 -0.50
N MET A 34 15.34 -2.79 0.10
CA MET A 34 14.01 -3.37 -0.04
C MET A 34 13.04 -2.49 0.72
N LEU A 35 12.19 -1.81 -0.03
CA LEU A 35 11.05 -1.07 0.49
C LEU A 35 10.29 -1.98 1.46
N SER A 36 10.36 -1.65 2.74
CA SER A 36 9.58 -2.36 3.75
C SER A 36 8.13 -1.88 3.65
N ASN A 37 7.21 -2.83 3.58
CA ASN A 37 5.80 -2.53 3.67
C ASN A 37 5.41 -2.55 5.14
N ARG A 38 4.80 -1.48 5.60
CA ARG A 38 4.26 -1.36 6.94
C ARG A 38 2.74 -1.31 6.89
N THR A 39 2.11 -2.17 7.66
CA THR A 39 0.66 -2.16 7.82
C THR A 39 0.30 -1.14 8.90
N VAL A 40 -0.51 -0.16 8.56
CA VAL A 40 -0.95 0.90 9.48
C VAL A 40 -2.46 1.07 9.42
N SER A 41 -3.04 1.48 10.54
CA SER A 41 -4.41 1.97 10.59
C SER A 41 -4.40 3.48 10.79
N ARG A 42 -5.26 4.18 10.09
CA ARG A 42 -5.39 5.64 10.21
C ARG A 42 -6.80 6.03 10.58
N CYS A 43 -6.92 7.03 11.42
CA CYS A 43 -8.22 7.61 11.75
C CYS A 43 -8.85 8.24 10.50
N ALA A 44 -10.08 7.87 10.17
CA ALA A 44 -10.79 8.39 9.00
C ALA A 44 -11.17 9.89 9.14
N ALA A 45 -11.16 10.43 10.35
CA ALA A 45 -11.49 11.83 10.60
C ALA A 45 -10.27 12.76 10.54
N CYS A 46 -9.16 12.40 11.21
CA CYS A 46 -7.99 13.28 11.32
C CYS A 46 -6.72 12.74 10.62
N GLY A 47 -6.74 11.51 10.12
CA GLY A 47 -5.58 10.90 9.46
C GLY A 47 -4.46 10.43 10.40
N ALA A 48 -4.59 10.63 11.70
CA ALA A 48 -3.58 10.18 12.67
C ALA A 48 -3.37 8.66 12.61
N THR A 49 -2.13 8.23 12.72
CA THR A 49 -1.80 6.81 12.80
C THR A 49 -2.29 6.24 14.12
N LEU A 50 -3.05 5.16 14.03
CA LEU A 50 -3.63 4.48 15.18
C LEU A 50 -2.71 3.33 15.63
N PRO A 51 -2.65 3.04 16.95
CA PRO A 51 -1.91 1.90 17.45
C PRO A 51 -2.55 0.58 17.00
N ILE A 52 -1.81 -0.52 17.05
CA ILE A 52 -2.29 -1.86 16.68
C ILE A 52 -3.53 -2.28 17.50
N THR A 53 -3.65 -1.76 18.72
CA THR A 53 -4.78 -2.01 19.63
C THR A 53 -6.02 -1.18 19.31
N ALA A 54 -6.00 -0.37 18.26
CA ALA A 54 -7.10 0.54 17.92
C ALA A 54 -8.44 -0.19 17.65
N GLY A 55 -8.40 -1.49 17.29
CA GLY A 55 -9.61 -2.31 17.14
C GLY A 55 -10.44 -2.46 18.41
N SER A 56 -9.83 -2.32 19.58
CA SER A 56 -10.50 -2.35 20.90
C SER A 56 -10.77 -0.96 21.47
N MET A 57 -10.32 0.10 20.80
CA MET A 57 -10.53 1.48 21.24
C MET A 57 -11.86 2.02 20.70
N THR A 58 -12.57 2.77 21.52
CA THR A 58 -13.82 3.41 21.11
C THR A 58 -13.62 4.74 20.39
N GLU A 59 -12.55 5.45 20.74
CA GLU A 59 -12.27 6.81 20.26
C GLU A 59 -10.80 6.97 19.82
N CYS A 60 -10.60 7.86 18.84
CA CYS A 60 -9.28 8.26 18.40
C CYS A 60 -8.57 9.10 19.48
N PRO A 61 -7.33 8.77 19.85
CA PRO A 61 -6.60 9.52 20.87
C PRO A 61 -6.26 10.95 20.44
N ALA A 62 -6.23 11.23 19.13
CA ALA A 62 -5.87 12.55 18.59
C ALA A 62 -7.07 13.50 18.46
N CYS A 63 -8.21 13.00 17.92
CA CYS A 63 -9.36 13.86 17.61
C CYS A 63 -10.67 13.42 18.28
N ARG A 64 -10.66 12.34 19.06
CA ARG A 64 -11.83 11.75 19.75
C ARG A 64 -12.96 11.27 18.83
N ALA A 65 -12.72 11.18 17.54
CA ALA A 65 -13.68 10.58 16.61
C ALA A 65 -13.88 9.10 16.95
N ALA A 66 -15.13 8.62 16.79
CA ALA A 66 -15.46 7.22 17.02
C ALA A 66 -14.67 6.29 16.09
N LEU A 67 -14.02 5.29 16.64
CA LEU A 67 -13.27 4.29 15.88
C LEU A 67 -14.14 3.10 15.51
N HIS A 68 -15.05 2.66 16.36
CA HIS A 68 -16.04 1.63 16.02
C HIS A 68 -17.23 2.24 15.28
N ALA A 69 -16.97 2.77 14.09
CA ALA A 69 -17.94 3.43 13.24
C ALA A 69 -17.80 2.93 11.79
N CYS A 70 -18.86 2.99 11.01
CA CYS A 70 -18.83 2.53 9.60
C CYS A 70 -17.72 3.21 8.79
N ARG A 71 -17.50 4.49 8.98
CA ARG A 71 -16.47 5.25 8.26
C ARG A 71 -15.06 4.73 8.51
N GLN A 72 -14.80 4.13 9.65
CA GLN A 72 -13.51 3.52 10.01
C GLN A 72 -13.41 2.05 9.60
N CYS A 73 -14.53 1.45 9.19
CA CYS A 73 -14.62 0.05 8.81
C CYS A 73 -14.00 -0.22 7.43
N SER A 74 -13.36 -1.38 7.27
CA SER A 74 -12.85 -1.84 5.98
C SER A 74 -13.96 -2.17 4.99
N HIS A 75 -15.16 -2.51 5.49
CA HIS A 75 -16.35 -2.85 4.70
C HIS A 75 -17.19 -1.64 4.28
N PHE A 76 -16.78 -0.43 4.63
CA PHE A 76 -17.49 0.77 4.23
C PHE A 76 -17.31 1.05 2.74
N ASP A 77 -18.40 0.96 1.98
CA ASP A 77 -18.46 1.27 0.55
C ASP A 77 -19.74 2.07 0.25
N PRO A 78 -19.60 3.35 -0.08
CA PRO A 78 -20.75 4.22 -0.40
C PRO A 78 -21.56 3.77 -1.63
N GLY A 79 -20.97 2.95 -2.50
CA GLY A 79 -21.62 2.42 -3.71
C GLY A 79 -22.51 1.21 -3.46
N GLN A 80 -22.44 0.61 -2.29
CA GLN A 80 -23.18 -0.59 -1.94
C GLN A 80 -24.47 -0.28 -1.16
N ARG A 81 -25.36 -1.28 -1.13
CA ARG A 81 -26.57 -1.19 -0.32
C ARG A 81 -26.19 -0.96 1.15
N PHE A 82 -26.86 -0.01 1.79
CA PHE A 82 -26.58 0.41 3.17
C PHE A 82 -25.15 0.94 3.39
N GLU A 83 -24.42 1.25 2.28
CA GLU A 83 -23.03 1.74 2.28
C GLU A 83 -22.05 0.75 2.95
N CYS A 84 -22.32 -0.55 2.76
CA CYS A 84 -21.50 -1.65 3.32
C CYS A 84 -21.40 -2.79 2.30
N ASP A 85 -20.22 -3.38 2.14
CA ASP A 85 -20.01 -4.55 1.29
C ASP A 85 -20.53 -5.85 1.94
N GLN A 86 -20.80 -5.81 3.24
CA GLN A 86 -21.38 -6.93 3.97
C GLN A 86 -22.89 -6.88 4.01
N SER A 87 -23.51 -8.06 4.06
CA SER A 87 -24.95 -8.17 4.21
C SER A 87 -25.36 -7.86 5.64
N ILE A 88 -25.68 -6.61 5.92
CA ILE A 88 -26.20 -6.18 7.23
C ILE A 88 -27.73 -6.14 7.21
N PRO A 89 -28.39 -6.51 8.31
CA PRO A 89 -29.85 -6.59 8.38
C PRO A 89 -30.53 -5.22 8.29
N GLU A 90 -29.90 -4.18 8.83
CA GLU A 90 -30.45 -2.83 8.93
C GLU A 90 -29.40 -1.78 8.56
N ARG A 91 -29.88 -0.68 7.96
CA ARG A 91 -29.03 0.46 7.62
C ARG A 91 -28.63 1.25 8.87
N ILE A 92 -27.33 1.41 9.10
CA ILE A 92 -26.82 2.31 10.12
C ILE A 92 -26.87 3.73 9.56
N ALA A 93 -27.73 4.58 10.10
CA ALA A 93 -28.01 5.91 9.57
C ALA A 93 -26.80 6.85 9.70
N ASP A 94 -26.16 6.87 10.87
CA ASP A 94 -24.98 7.70 11.13
C ASP A 94 -23.70 6.86 11.03
N LYS A 95 -22.94 7.09 9.95
CA LYS A 95 -21.72 6.36 9.67
C LYS A 95 -20.51 6.82 10.48
N GLN A 96 -20.63 7.93 11.18
CA GLN A 96 -19.55 8.53 11.96
C GLN A 96 -19.66 8.25 13.46
N ARG A 97 -20.86 7.90 13.93
CA ARG A 97 -21.06 7.55 15.34
C ARG A 97 -20.69 6.12 15.65
N VAL A 98 -20.37 5.91 16.92
CA VAL A 98 -20.19 4.54 17.46
C VAL A 98 -21.41 3.71 17.15
N ASN A 99 -21.20 2.49 16.69
CA ASN A 99 -22.25 1.49 16.48
C ASN A 99 -21.80 0.13 17.03
N GLU A 100 -22.74 -0.80 17.13
CA GLU A 100 -22.52 -2.15 17.64
C GLU A 100 -22.46 -3.19 16.51
N CYS A 101 -21.94 -2.81 15.34
CA CYS A 101 -21.86 -3.69 14.20
C CYS A 101 -20.94 -4.88 14.48
N THR A 102 -21.50 -6.09 14.38
CA THR A 102 -20.75 -7.34 14.65
C THR A 102 -19.76 -7.69 13.54
N THR A 103 -19.95 -7.17 12.32
CA THR A 103 -19.05 -7.37 11.19
C THR A 103 -17.98 -6.28 11.07
N PHE A 104 -17.88 -5.41 12.07
CA PHE A 104 -16.91 -4.33 12.06
C PHE A 104 -15.47 -4.88 11.99
N THR A 105 -14.71 -4.36 11.04
CA THR A 105 -13.27 -4.62 10.90
C THR A 105 -12.54 -3.30 10.68
N LEU A 106 -11.59 -3.00 11.54
CA LEU A 106 -10.81 -1.77 11.42
C LEU A 106 -10.08 -1.70 10.08
N ARG A 107 -10.22 -0.57 9.38
CA ARG A 107 -9.54 -0.35 8.11
C ARG A 107 -8.02 -0.28 8.32
N VAL A 108 -7.32 -1.09 7.54
CA VAL A 108 -5.87 -1.17 7.55
C VAL A 108 -5.35 -0.88 6.15
N THR A 109 -4.30 -0.09 6.06
CA THR A 109 -3.62 0.23 4.80
C THR A 109 -2.17 -0.22 4.86
N VAL A 110 -1.64 -0.62 3.71
CA VAL A 110 -0.24 -0.97 3.58
C VAL A 110 0.51 0.25 3.05
N GLU A 111 1.37 0.81 3.86
CA GLU A 111 2.26 1.90 3.48
C GLU A 111 3.62 1.35 3.09
N ARG A 112 4.15 1.83 1.99
CA ARG A 112 5.52 1.55 1.59
C ARG A 112 6.43 2.56 2.24
N ASP A 113 7.45 2.07 2.91
CA ASP A 113 8.52 2.90 3.42
C ASP A 113 9.38 3.35 2.22
N THR A 114 9.13 4.57 1.77
CA THR A 114 9.90 5.21 0.69
C THR A 114 11.04 6.05 1.22
N SER A 115 11.38 5.92 2.51
CA SER A 115 12.51 6.60 3.09
C SER A 115 13.79 6.08 2.43
N SER A 116 14.33 6.86 1.51
CA SER A 116 15.70 6.67 1.03
C SER A 116 16.63 6.75 2.22
N PRO A 117 17.54 5.79 2.43
CA PRO A 117 18.53 5.90 3.46
C PRO A 117 19.48 7.07 3.11
N GLY A 118 19.37 8.12 3.84
CA GLY A 118 20.11 9.35 3.64
C GLY A 118 19.17 10.51 3.34
N VAL A 119 19.02 11.40 4.30
CA VAL A 119 18.40 12.69 4.07
C VAL A 119 19.31 13.45 3.09
N VAL A 120 19.06 13.27 1.82
CA VAL A 120 19.66 14.13 0.80
C VAL A 120 19.05 15.51 1.02
N ARG A 121 19.80 16.41 1.62
CA ARG A 121 19.39 17.81 1.73
C ARG A 121 19.16 18.34 0.31
N PRO A 122 18.18 19.21 0.10
CA PRO A 122 17.93 19.79 -1.22
C PRO A 122 19.18 20.37 -1.89
N ASP A 123 20.11 20.87 -1.10
CA ASP A 123 21.38 21.40 -1.57
C ASP A 123 22.36 20.33 -2.08
N ASP A 124 22.35 19.13 -1.48
CA ASP A 124 23.18 18.02 -1.94
C ASP A 124 22.66 17.46 -3.27
N ALA A 125 21.35 17.43 -3.46
CA ALA A 125 20.73 17.04 -4.71
C ALA A 125 21.07 18.04 -5.84
N ARG A 126 21.07 19.35 -5.55
CA ARG A 126 21.46 20.39 -6.50
C ARG A 126 22.95 20.30 -6.87
N ARG A 127 23.82 20.03 -5.91
CA ARG A 127 25.26 19.82 -6.16
C ARG A 127 25.49 18.59 -7.03
N GLY A 128 24.88 17.45 -6.68
CA GLY A 128 24.99 16.22 -7.47
C GLY A 128 24.51 16.40 -8.91
N PHE A 129 23.43 17.15 -9.11
CA PHE A 129 22.92 17.49 -10.43
C PHE A 129 23.91 18.41 -11.20
N GLY A 130 24.45 19.42 -10.53
CA GLY A 130 25.44 20.33 -11.15
C GLY A 130 26.75 19.64 -11.55
N ASP A 131 27.17 18.62 -10.81
CA ASP A 131 28.42 17.88 -11.09
C ASP A 131 28.28 16.96 -12.31
N LEU A 132 27.05 16.54 -12.68
CA LEU A 132 26.81 15.76 -13.91
C LEU A 132 27.11 16.55 -15.20
N PHE A 133 27.10 17.87 -15.16
CA PHE A 133 27.32 18.75 -16.32
C PHE A 133 28.67 19.45 -16.34
N LYS A 134 29.52 19.21 -15.36
CA LYS A 134 30.90 19.69 -15.39
C LYS A 134 31.74 18.74 -16.25
N LYS A 135 32.19 19.25 -17.40
CA LYS A 135 33.19 18.61 -18.24
C LYS A 135 34.55 18.93 -17.74
#